data_f456ae6e69cc8301864c9787f8a96336
#
_entry.id   f456ae6e69cc8301864c9787f8a96336
#
_cell.length_a   1.000
_cell.length_b   1.000
_cell.length_c   1.000
_cell.angle_alpha   90.00
_cell.angle_beta   90.00
_cell.angle_gamma   90.00
#
_symmetry.space_group_name_H-M   'P 1'
#
loop_
_entity.id
_entity.type
_entity.pdbx_description
1 polymer ?
#
loop_
_entity_poly.entity_id
_entity_poly.type
_entity_poly.pdbx_seq_one_letter_code
_entity_poly.pdbx_strand_id
1 'polypeptide(L)'
;MQNQQTELSLIKMNIKNKGTDLLVSSFGDVLNKKYDLVILPWGATEPHNLHLPYLTDCILSHSIAVDAAKIAKDHFGVNSMVMPPITLGAQNPGQRELSFCIHARYETQKAILTDIVSSLHIQGINKLVIINGHGGNCFKNMIRDMSIDYPDFLIATSEWYTVLPAKQYFDTPGDHADEVETSVMMHYYPELVNLKNAGKGKYKSFALKSLREKVAWIPRNWQKVSEDTGIGDPTLSTAEKGKCFANAIADKYAQLFAELSRIEETGIYEKENDK
;
A
#
# COMPACT_ATOMS: atom_id res chain seq x y z
N MET A 1 -34.70 -1.55 13.83
CA MET A 1 -34.04 -0.24 13.75
C MET A 1 -32.53 -0.23 13.99
N GLN A 2 -31.92 -1.28 14.58
CA GLN A 2 -30.45 -1.40 14.75
C GLN A 2 -29.67 -1.83 13.50
N ASN A 3 -30.31 -2.49 12.50
CA ASN A 3 -29.63 -2.97 11.29
C ASN A 3 -29.39 -1.89 10.20
N GLN A 4 -30.10 -0.77 10.24
CA GLN A 4 -29.91 0.30 9.25
C GLN A 4 -28.72 1.23 9.55
N GLN A 5 -28.25 1.27 10.81
CA GLN A 5 -27.09 2.08 11.14
C GLN A 5 -25.76 1.43 10.77
N THR A 6 -25.72 0.12 10.61
CA THR A 6 -24.49 -0.63 10.26
C THR A 6 -24.20 -0.58 8.75
N GLU A 7 -25.24 -0.58 7.89
CA GLU A 7 -25.08 -0.43 6.43
C GLU A 7 -24.61 0.96 6.00
N LEU A 8 -24.95 2.01 6.75
CA LEU A 8 -24.50 3.39 6.49
C LEU A 8 -23.05 3.65 6.90
N SER A 9 -22.40 2.77 7.67
CA SER A 9 -20.99 2.97 8.11
C SER A 9 -19.97 2.60 7.04
N LEU A 10 -20.25 1.63 6.20
CA LEU A 10 -19.38 1.25 5.06
C LEU A 10 -19.37 2.32 3.95
N ILE A 11 -20.43 3.13 3.84
CA ILE A 11 -20.54 4.26 2.89
C ILE A 11 -19.99 5.57 3.49
N LYS A 12 -19.58 5.59 4.74
CA LYS A 12 -18.79 6.68 5.32
C LYS A 12 -17.32 6.69 4.87
N MET A 13 -17.05 6.18 3.68
CA MET A 13 -15.84 6.59 2.94
C MET A 13 -15.85 8.11 2.93
N ASN A 14 -14.85 8.68 3.48
CA ASN A 14 -14.78 10.05 3.97
C ASN A 14 -15.10 11.07 2.87
N ILE A 15 -16.38 11.43 2.69
CA ILE A 15 -16.85 12.45 1.74
C ILE A 15 -16.08 13.77 1.89
N LYS A 16 -15.41 13.98 3.03
CA LYS A 16 -14.51 15.11 3.29
C LYS A 16 -13.26 15.13 2.39
N ASN A 17 -12.91 13.99 1.76
CA ASN A 17 -11.71 13.84 0.93
C ASN A 17 -11.98 14.09 -0.57
N LYS A 18 -13.14 14.66 -0.94
CA LYS A 18 -13.43 15.02 -2.32
C LYS A 18 -12.36 15.94 -2.90
N GLY A 19 -11.87 15.56 -4.09
CA GLY A 19 -10.79 16.27 -4.76
C GLY A 19 -9.38 15.91 -4.28
N THR A 20 -9.26 14.92 -3.36
CA THR A 20 -7.97 14.33 -2.94
C THR A 20 -8.00 12.80 -3.06
N ASP A 21 -9.18 12.19 -2.86
CA ASP A 21 -9.40 10.75 -3.02
C ASP A 21 -10.39 10.52 -4.18
N LEU A 22 -9.92 9.84 -5.22
CA LEU A 22 -10.71 9.62 -6.44
C LEU A 22 -11.87 8.63 -6.21
N LEU A 23 -11.79 7.75 -5.21
CA LEU A 23 -12.90 6.84 -4.86
C LEU A 23 -14.20 7.59 -4.50
N VAL A 24 -14.08 8.81 -3.99
CA VAL A 24 -15.21 9.61 -3.52
C VAL A 24 -15.40 10.92 -4.31
N SER A 25 -14.56 11.15 -5.33
CA SER A 25 -14.59 12.38 -6.14
C SER A 25 -15.37 12.17 -7.43
N SER A 26 -16.14 13.16 -7.80
CA SER A 26 -16.76 13.29 -9.13
C SER A 26 -15.85 14.05 -10.10
N PHE A 27 -16.15 14.00 -11.40
CA PHE A 27 -15.44 14.82 -12.38
C PHE A 27 -15.52 16.33 -12.02
N GLY A 28 -16.65 16.79 -11.49
CA GLY A 28 -16.80 18.18 -11.03
C GLY A 28 -15.90 18.54 -9.86
N ASP A 29 -15.54 17.58 -9.00
CA ASP A 29 -14.62 17.80 -7.86
C ASP A 29 -13.17 17.98 -8.31
N VAL A 30 -12.80 17.50 -9.51
CA VAL A 30 -11.43 17.53 -10.06
C VAL A 30 -11.26 18.51 -11.22
N LEU A 31 -12.37 18.92 -11.84
CA LEU A 31 -12.36 19.79 -13.00
C LEU A 31 -11.65 21.12 -12.70
N ASN A 32 -10.76 21.53 -13.60
CA ASN A 32 -9.95 22.77 -13.49
C ASN A 32 -8.99 22.81 -12.31
N LYS A 33 -8.74 21.67 -11.63
CA LYS A 33 -7.67 21.58 -10.63
C LYS A 33 -6.37 21.13 -11.27
N LYS A 34 -5.26 21.66 -10.76
CA LYS A 34 -3.91 21.17 -11.08
C LYS A 34 -3.45 20.27 -9.93
N TYR A 35 -2.83 19.18 -10.28
CA TYR A 35 -2.26 18.23 -9.32
C TYR A 35 -0.76 18.17 -9.48
N ASP A 36 -0.04 18.26 -8.36
CA ASP A 36 1.42 18.21 -8.32
C ASP A 36 1.96 16.78 -8.52
N LEU A 37 1.20 15.80 -8.04
CA LEU A 37 1.49 14.36 -8.19
C LEU A 37 0.23 13.50 -7.98
N VAL A 38 0.33 12.26 -8.45
CA VAL A 38 -0.69 11.22 -8.23
C VAL A 38 -0.11 10.12 -7.35
N ILE A 39 -0.92 9.56 -6.47
CA ILE A 39 -0.58 8.44 -5.60
C ILE A 39 -1.41 7.24 -6.03
N LEU A 40 -0.75 6.10 -6.27
CA LEU A 40 -1.37 4.86 -6.69
C LEU A 40 -1.17 3.79 -5.62
N PRO A 41 -2.17 3.55 -4.76
CA PRO A 41 -2.15 2.39 -3.88
C PRO A 41 -2.19 1.10 -4.71
N TRP A 42 -1.38 0.11 -4.35
CA TRP A 42 -1.35 -1.19 -5.03
C TRP A 42 -1.22 -2.31 -4.01
N GLY A 43 -2.20 -3.19 -3.96
CA GLY A 43 -2.22 -4.34 -3.08
C GLY A 43 -2.34 -5.66 -3.85
N ALA A 44 -3.11 -6.58 -3.28
CA ALA A 44 -3.48 -7.85 -3.86
C ALA A 44 -4.88 -8.28 -3.39
N THR A 45 -5.45 -9.27 -4.07
CA THR A 45 -6.62 -10.00 -3.59
C THR A 45 -6.13 -11.35 -3.09
N GLU A 46 -5.93 -11.47 -1.77
CA GLU A 46 -5.39 -12.67 -1.11
C GLU A 46 -5.94 -12.90 0.30
N PRO A 47 -5.96 -14.15 0.79
CA PRO A 47 -6.35 -14.43 2.16
C PRO A 47 -5.37 -13.84 3.17
N HIS A 48 -5.88 -13.21 4.23
CA HIS A 48 -5.13 -12.66 5.34
C HIS A 48 -5.54 -13.34 6.65
N ASN A 49 -5.00 -14.51 6.91
CA ASN A 49 -5.41 -15.37 8.02
C ASN A 49 -6.94 -15.61 7.97
N LEU A 50 -7.61 -15.78 9.08
CA LEU A 50 -9.05 -16.06 9.18
C LEU A 50 -9.84 -14.84 9.70
N HIS A 51 -9.19 -13.71 9.92
CA HIS A 51 -9.73 -12.57 10.65
C HIS A 51 -9.69 -11.23 9.91
N LEU A 52 -8.93 -11.13 8.83
CA LEU A 52 -8.84 -9.94 8.00
C LEU A 52 -9.47 -10.16 6.62
N PRO A 53 -9.97 -9.10 5.97
CA PRO A 53 -10.56 -9.21 4.63
C PRO A 53 -9.50 -9.45 3.56
N TYR A 54 -9.92 -10.02 2.42
CA TYR A 54 -9.06 -10.30 1.25
C TYR A 54 -8.35 -9.07 0.68
N LEU A 55 -8.92 -7.90 0.84
CA LEU A 55 -8.36 -6.66 0.30
C LEU A 55 -7.58 -5.85 1.36
N THR A 56 -7.08 -6.48 2.41
CA THR A 56 -6.29 -5.82 3.47
C THR A 56 -5.18 -4.96 2.88
N ASP A 57 -4.37 -5.47 1.97
CA ASP A 57 -3.29 -4.73 1.28
C ASP A 57 -3.77 -3.44 0.62
N CYS A 58 -4.91 -3.54 -0.08
CA CYS A 58 -5.52 -2.43 -0.80
C CYS A 58 -6.08 -1.38 0.16
N ILE A 59 -6.76 -1.84 1.21
CA ILE A 59 -7.39 -0.99 2.22
C ILE A 59 -6.32 -0.20 2.96
N LEU A 60 -5.26 -0.86 3.40
CA LEU A 60 -4.19 -0.23 4.18
C LEU A 60 -3.37 0.75 3.35
N SER A 61 -2.91 0.34 2.16
CA SER A 61 -2.15 1.22 1.27
C SER A 61 -2.95 2.45 0.85
N HIS A 62 -4.26 2.29 0.57
CA HIS A 62 -5.15 3.40 0.22
C HIS A 62 -5.39 4.34 1.41
N SER A 63 -5.72 3.81 2.60
CA SER A 63 -6.02 4.64 3.77
C SER A 63 -4.82 5.48 4.21
N ILE A 64 -3.63 4.87 4.25
CA ILE A 64 -2.38 5.58 4.55
C ILE A 64 -2.08 6.65 3.47
N ALA A 65 -2.31 6.33 2.19
CA ALA A 65 -2.12 7.28 1.10
C ALA A 65 -3.03 8.51 1.23
N VAL A 66 -4.31 8.29 1.59
CA VAL A 66 -5.29 9.37 1.79
C VAL A 66 -4.91 10.27 2.97
N ASP A 67 -4.51 9.68 4.10
CA ASP A 67 -4.05 10.45 5.26
C ASP A 67 -2.79 11.26 4.93
N ALA A 68 -1.82 10.65 4.24
CA ALA A 68 -0.61 11.33 3.80
C ALA A 68 -0.89 12.49 2.83
N ALA A 69 -1.78 12.27 1.86
CA ALA A 69 -2.19 13.31 0.91
C ALA A 69 -2.88 14.49 1.60
N LYS A 70 -3.69 14.22 2.62
CA LYS A 70 -4.34 15.24 3.42
C LYS A 70 -3.31 16.05 4.23
N ILE A 71 -2.39 15.37 4.93
CA ILE A 71 -1.31 16.04 5.68
C ILE A 71 -0.46 16.88 4.74
N ALA A 72 -0.10 16.35 3.56
CA ALA A 72 0.67 17.07 2.56
C ALA A 72 -0.03 18.34 2.08
N LYS A 73 -1.34 18.28 1.88
CA LYS A 73 -2.16 19.43 1.51
C LYS A 73 -2.22 20.47 2.63
N ASP A 74 -2.54 20.03 3.86
CA ASP A 74 -2.81 20.92 4.99
C ASP A 74 -1.53 21.61 5.50
N HIS A 75 -0.38 20.91 5.48
CA HIS A 75 0.88 21.41 6.04
C HIS A 75 1.85 21.97 4.99
N PHE A 76 1.80 21.48 3.75
CA PHE A 76 2.78 21.82 2.72
C PHE A 76 2.16 22.44 1.46
N GLY A 77 0.82 22.51 1.38
CA GLY A 77 0.09 23.06 0.24
C GLY A 77 0.12 22.16 -1.01
N VAL A 78 0.51 20.89 -0.89
CA VAL A 78 0.61 19.95 -2.00
C VAL A 78 -0.78 19.50 -2.45
N ASN A 79 -1.06 19.63 -3.73
CA ASN A 79 -2.32 19.18 -4.32
C ASN A 79 -2.11 17.82 -5.00
N SER A 80 -2.38 16.74 -4.28
CA SER A 80 -2.21 15.37 -4.78
C SER A 80 -3.56 14.65 -4.93
N MET A 81 -3.61 13.67 -5.85
CA MET A 81 -4.76 12.79 -6.04
C MET A 81 -4.40 11.35 -5.72
N VAL A 82 -5.15 10.73 -4.81
CA VAL A 82 -5.05 9.30 -4.52
C VAL A 82 -6.00 8.55 -5.46
N MET A 83 -5.43 7.64 -6.25
CA MET A 83 -6.19 6.78 -7.19
C MET A 83 -6.89 5.63 -6.44
N PRO A 84 -7.92 5.02 -7.05
CA PRO A 84 -8.45 3.75 -6.56
C PRO A 84 -7.34 2.69 -6.47
N PRO A 85 -7.32 1.85 -5.43
CA PRO A 85 -6.28 0.84 -5.29
C PRO A 85 -6.35 -0.23 -6.37
N ILE A 86 -5.19 -0.67 -6.85
CA ILE A 86 -5.09 -1.84 -7.75
C ILE A 86 -5.13 -3.10 -6.89
N THR A 87 -6.07 -3.99 -7.20
CA THR A 87 -6.36 -5.21 -6.40
C THR A 87 -5.65 -6.48 -6.91
N LEU A 88 -4.83 -6.35 -7.96
CA LEU A 88 -4.17 -7.46 -8.64
C LEU A 88 -2.68 -7.50 -8.32
N GLY A 89 -2.27 -8.46 -7.50
CA GLY A 89 -0.89 -8.66 -7.05
C GLY A 89 -0.27 -9.98 -7.50
N ALA A 90 1.04 -10.11 -7.36
CA ALA A 90 1.78 -11.33 -7.66
C ALA A 90 1.80 -12.25 -6.43
N GLN A 91 1.32 -13.47 -6.57
CA GLN A 91 1.18 -14.43 -5.49
C GLN A 91 2.32 -15.45 -5.48
N ASN A 92 2.64 -15.96 -4.29
CA ASN A 92 3.56 -17.07 -4.13
C ASN A 92 2.96 -18.41 -4.62
N PRO A 93 3.78 -19.41 -4.97
CA PRO A 93 3.31 -20.77 -5.21
C PRO A 93 2.43 -21.28 -4.06
N GLY A 94 1.32 -21.94 -4.39
CA GLY A 94 0.37 -22.45 -3.41
C GLY A 94 -0.71 -21.46 -2.97
N GLN A 95 -0.58 -20.16 -3.24
CA GLN A 95 -1.64 -19.20 -2.92
C GLN A 95 -2.79 -19.23 -3.94
N ARG A 96 -2.52 -19.52 -5.20
CA ARG A 96 -3.55 -19.59 -6.26
C ARG A 96 -4.58 -20.68 -6.05
N GLU A 97 -4.26 -21.70 -5.28
CA GLU A 97 -5.16 -22.80 -4.92
C GLU A 97 -6.08 -22.43 -3.76
N LEU A 98 -5.84 -21.32 -3.08
CA LEU A 98 -6.71 -20.77 -2.05
C LEU A 98 -7.91 -20.08 -2.70
N SER A 99 -9.10 -20.27 -2.13
CA SER A 99 -10.34 -19.69 -2.65
C SER A 99 -10.21 -18.18 -2.86
N PHE A 100 -10.59 -17.67 -4.02
CA PHE A 100 -10.60 -16.25 -4.39
C PHE A 100 -9.23 -15.53 -4.35
N CYS A 101 -8.12 -16.25 -4.16
CA CYS A 101 -6.79 -15.64 -4.29
C CYS A 101 -6.46 -15.45 -5.77
N ILE A 102 -6.19 -14.21 -6.16
CA ILE A 102 -5.96 -13.85 -7.56
C ILE A 102 -4.48 -13.51 -7.78
N HIS A 103 -3.86 -14.21 -8.74
CA HIS A 103 -2.49 -13.93 -9.15
C HIS A 103 -2.45 -13.11 -10.44
N ALA A 104 -1.81 -11.97 -10.42
CA ALA A 104 -1.45 -11.20 -11.60
C ALA A 104 0.03 -11.42 -11.95
N ARG A 105 0.31 -11.83 -13.19
CA ARG A 105 1.67 -11.96 -13.69
C ARG A 105 2.34 -10.60 -13.85
N TYR A 106 3.66 -10.61 -13.96
CA TYR A 106 4.46 -9.41 -14.22
C TYR A 106 3.95 -8.61 -15.42
N GLU A 107 3.68 -9.28 -16.54
CA GLU A 107 3.21 -8.66 -17.78
C GLU A 107 1.86 -7.95 -17.58
N THR A 108 0.95 -8.54 -16.80
CA THR A 108 -0.34 -7.95 -16.48
C THR A 108 -0.17 -6.69 -15.63
N GLN A 109 0.65 -6.76 -14.58
CA GLN A 109 0.93 -5.59 -13.73
C GLN A 109 1.64 -4.49 -14.52
N LYS A 110 2.60 -4.84 -15.37
CA LYS A 110 3.30 -3.90 -16.26
C LYS A 110 2.33 -3.22 -17.21
N ALA A 111 1.41 -3.97 -17.84
CA ALA A 111 0.41 -3.41 -18.75
C ALA A 111 -0.51 -2.40 -18.04
N ILE A 112 -1.01 -2.75 -16.84
CA ILE A 112 -1.84 -1.85 -16.03
C ILE A 112 -1.08 -0.56 -15.70
N LEU A 113 0.18 -0.69 -15.23
CA LEU A 113 1.00 0.48 -14.91
C LEU A 113 1.27 1.35 -16.12
N THR A 114 1.57 0.73 -17.28
CA THR A 114 1.80 1.45 -18.55
C THR A 114 0.57 2.25 -18.96
N ASP A 115 -0.62 1.66 -18.91
CA ASP A 115 -1.87 2.34 -19.29
C ASP A 115 -2.18 3.52 -18.35
N ILE A 116 -1.90 3.37 -17.04
CA ILE A 116 -2.07 4.45 -16.05
C ILE A 116 -1.08 5.59 -16.35
N VAL A 117 0.22 5.28 -16.50
CA VAL A 117 1.26 6.28 -16.78
C VAL A 117 0.97 7.02 -18.07
N SER A 118 0.65 6.29 -19.16
CA SER A 118 0.29 6.88 -20.44
C SER A 118 -0.89 7.84 -20.33
N SER A 119 -1.93 7.44 -19.59
CA SER A 119 -3.11 8.26 -19.39
C SER A 119 -2.81 9.54 -18.60
N LEU A 120 -2.06 9.42 -17.51
CA LEU A 120 -1.65 10.56 -16.68
C LEU A 120 -0.73 11.53 -17.45
N HIS A 121 0.20 11.00 -18.25
CA HIS A 121 1.12 11.79 -19.07
C HIS A 121 0.38 12.65 -20.09
N ILE A 122 -0.60 12.07 -20.81
CA ILE A 122 -1.47 12.83 -21.74
C ILE A 122 -2.24 13.94 -21.02
N GLN A 123 -2.57 13.75 -19.75
CA GLN A 123 -3.28 14.74 -18.91
C GLN A 123 -2.34 15.81 -18.32
N GLY A 124 -1.04 15.76 -18.63
CA GLY A 124 -0.04 16.69 -18.13
C GLY A 124 0.39 16.44 -16.69
N ILE A 125 0.12 15.24 -16.16
CA ILE A 125 0.61 14.78 -14.85
C ILE A 125 1.85 13.92 -15.10
N ASN A 126 2.95 14.27 -14.48
CA ASN A 126 4.26 13.63 -14.72
C ASN A 126 4.92 13.08 -13.45
N LYS A 127 4.19 12.95 -12.35
CA LYS A 127 4.72 12.42 -11.07
C LYS A 127 3.73 11.42 -10.47
N LEU A 128 4.20 10.19 -10.23
CA LEU A 128 3.43 9.08 -9.65
C LEU A 128 4.19 8.46 -8.48
N VAL A 129 3.50 8.25 -7.35
CA VAL A 129 4.02 7.48 -6.22
C VAL A 129 3.17 6.22 -6.05
N ILE A 130 3.78 5.05 -6.22
CA ILE A 130 3.15 3.76 -5.94
C ILE A 130 3.34 3.44 -4.45
N ILE A 131 2.25 3.35 -3.69
CA ILE A 131 2.27 2.84 -2.32
C ILE A 131 1.85 1.38 -2.36
N ASN A 132 2.85 0.49 -2.25
CA ASN A 132 2.66 -0.95 -2.29
C ASN A 132 2.25 -1.49 -0.91
N GLY A 133 1.18 -2.29 -0.87
CA GLY A 133 0.71 -3.01 0.30
C GLY A 133 1.07 -4.50 0.29
N HIS A 134 1.51 -5.07 -0.85
CA HIS A 134 1.68 -6.50 -1.02
C HIS A 134 3.13 -6.90 -1.29
N GLY A 135 3.69 -7.75 -0.44
CA GLY A 135 5.10 -8.18 -0.52
C GLY A 135 5.48 -9.00 -1.77
N GLY A 136 4.49 -9.54 -2.48
CA GLY A 136 4.71 -10.25 -3.73
C GLY A 136 4.96 -9.35 -4.94
N ASN A 137 4.58 -8.07 -4.88
CA ASN A 137 4.75 -7.12 -5.97
C ASN A 137 6.20 -6.62 -6.07
N CYS A 138 6.67 -6.38 -7.30
CA CYS A 138 7.99 -5.82 -7.55
C CYS A 138 7.96 -4.83 -8.72
N PHE A 139 7.97 -3.55 -8.42
CA PHE A 139 7.83 -2.48 -9.42
C PHE A 139 9.14 -1.98 -10.02
N LYS A 140 10.30 -2.25 -9.38
CA LYS A 140 11.59 -1.62 -9.73
C LYS A 140 11.99 -1.80 -11.20
N ASN A 141 11.78 -2.98 -11.78
CA ASN A 141 12.09 -3.21 -13.20
C ASN A 141 11.06 -2.57 -14.12
N MET A 142 9.77 -2.58 -13.73
CA MET A 142 8.73 -1.88 -14.49
C MET A 142 9.01 -0.38 -14.55
N ILE A 143 9.41 0.23 -13.41
CA ILE A 143 9.75 1.65 -13.33
C ILE A 143 10.96 1.98 -14.20
N ARG A 144 12.01 1.11 -14.25
CA ARG A 144 13.16 1.33 -15.15
C ARG A 144 12.72 1.37 -16.61
N ASP A 145 11.86 0.44 -17.03
CA ASP A 145 11.32 0.42 -18.40
C ASP A 145 10.49 1.69 -18.66
N MET A 146 9.60 2.06 -17.74
CA MET A 146 8.79 3.28 -17.87
C MET A 146 9.64 4.55 -17.95
N SER A 147 10.75 4.62 -17.20
CA SER A 147 11.66 5.79 -17.24
C SER A 147 12.41 5.93 -18.56
N ILE A 148 12.51 4.84 -19.36
CA ILE A 148 13.04 4.89 -20.72
C ILE A 148 11.95 5.40 -21.69
N ASP A 149 10.74 4.85 -21.56
CA ASP A 149 9.61 5.16 -22.44
C ASP A 149 9.04 6.57 -22.18
N TYR A 150 9.09 7.03 -20.92
CA TYR A 150 8.58 8.33 -20.44
C TYR A 150 9.66 9.07 -19.63
N PRO A 151 10.71 9.61 -20.26
CA PRO A 151 11.87 10.18 -19.54
C PRO A 151 11.56 11.43 -18.72
N ASP A 152 10.46 12.11 -18.98
CA ASP A 152 9.94 13.25 -18.25
C ASP A 152 8.88 12.89 -17.18
N PHE A 153 8.61 11.59 -16.98
CA PHE A 153 7.65 11.09 -16.00
C PHE A 153 8.38 10.44 -14.82
N LEU A 154 8.25 11.02 -13.65
CA LEU A 154 8.84 10.48 -12.42
C LEU A 154 7.93 9.44 -11.77
N ILE A 155 8.46 8.23 -11.52
CA ILE A 155 7.75 7.19 -10.79
C ILE A 155 8.58 6.78 -9.57
N ALA A 156 8.00 6.92 -8.38
CA ALA A 156 8.55 6.37 -7.14
C ALA A 156 7.71 5.19 -6.66
N THR A 157 8.30 4.24 -5.95
CA THR A 157 7.59 3.15 -5.27
C THR A 157 8.08 3.00 -3.84
N SER A 158 7.15 2.71 -2.93
CA SER A 158 7.44 2.47 -1.52
C SER A 158 6.51 1.38 -0.98
N GLU A 159 7.05 0.54 -0.11
CA GLU A 159 6.32 -0.50 0.64
C GLU A 159 5.99 0.10 2.01
N TRP A 160 4.70 0.41 2.26
CA TRP A 160 4.31 1.19 3.45
C TRP A 160 4.79 0.55 4.77
N TYR A 161 4.76 -0.78 4.85
CA TYR A 161 5.14 -1.54 6.04
C TYR A 161 6.66 -1.56 6.31
N THR A 162 7.48 -1.04 5.40
CA THR A 162 8.95 -0.94 5.54
C THR A 162 9.45 0.47 5.81
N VAL A 163 8.59 1.49 5.75
CA VAL A 163 8.98 2.92 5.89
C VAL A 163 9.57 3.21 7.28
N LEU A 164 9.04 2.55 8.31
CA LEU A 164 9.53 2.65 9.68
C LEU A 164 9.78 1.27 10.28
N PRO A 165 10.72 1.14 11.22
CA PRO A 165 11.00 -0.15 11.88
C PRO A 165 9.80 -0.60 12.72
N ALA A 166 9.05 -1.61 12.27
CA ALA A 166 7.86 -2.11 12.97
C ALA A 166 8.11 -2.51 14.43
N LYS A 167 9.31 -3.01 14.76
CA LYS A 167 9.71 -3.39 16.13
C LYS A 167 9.70 -2.23 17.14
N GLN A 168 9.61 -0.99 16.71
CA GLN A 168 9.46 0.17 17.60
C GLN A 168 8.01 0.41 18.03
N TYR A 169 7.06 -0.21 17.35
CA TYR A 169 5.62 -0.01 17.53
C TYR A 169 4.89 -1.28 17.96
N PHE A 170 5.43 -2.46 17.62
CA PHE A 170 4.78 -3.76 17.80
C PHE A 170 5.69 -4.72 18.56
N ASP A 171 5.08 -5.60 19.35
CA ASP A 171 5.78 -6.57 20.18
C ASP A 171 6.22 -7.81 19.36
N THR A 172 5.37 -8.24 18.43
CA THR A 172 5.55 -9.46 17.63
C THR A 172 5.32 -9.23 16.14
N PRO A 173 6.01 -8.24 15.50
CA PRO A 173 5.81 -8.01 14.07
C PRO A 173 6.23 -9.25 13.26
N GLY A 174 5.35 -9.65 12.35
CA GLY A 174 5.52 -10.80 11.46
C GLY A 174 5.78 -10.37 10.00
N ASP A 175 5.10 -11.04 9.08
CA ASP A 175 5.31 -10.83 7.63
C ASP A 175 3.97 -10.81 6.85
N HIS A 176 2.86 -11.32 7.41
CA HIS A 176 1.56 -11.36 6.74
C HIS A 176 0.42 -11.64 7.70
N ALA A 177 -0.64 -10.85 7.66
CA ALA A 177 -1.80 -10.92 8.54
C ALA A 177 -1.41 -10.99 10.03
N ASP A 178 -0.37 -10.28 10.38
CA ASP A 178 0.32 -10.26 11.67
C ASP A 178 -0.21 -9.17 12.61
N GLU A 179 0.53 -8.87 13.66
CA GLU A 179 0.22 -7.79 14.60
C GLU A 179 0.20 -6.41 13.91
N VAL A 180 1.06 -6.19 12.91
CA VAL A 180 1.17 -4.89 12.21
C VAL A 180 -0.08 -4.61 11.39
N GLU A 181 -0.37 -5.48 10.42
CA GLU A 181 -1.52 -5.31 9.51
C GLU A 181 -2.83 -5.32 10.28
N THR A 182 -2.96 -6.23 11.25
CA THR A 182 -4.16 -6.33 12.08
C THR A 182 -4.40 -5.06 12.90
N SER A 183 -3.35 -4.50 13.51
CA SER A 183 -3.48 -3.25 14.28
C SER A 183 -3.85 -2.06 13.41
N VAL A 184 -3.24 -1.93 12.23
CA VAL A 184 -3.55 -0.85 11.30
C VAL A 184 -4.97 -1.00 10.73
N MET A 185 -5.42 -2.23 10.44
CA MET A 185 -6.83 -2.49 10.09
C MET A 185 -7.78 -2.13 11.24
N MET A 186 -7.46 -2.48 12.49
CA MET A 186 -8.27 -2.09 13.66
C MET A 186 -8.35 -0.58 13.85
N HIS A 187 -7.33 0.18 13.43
CA HIS A 187 -7.37 1.63 13.46
C HIS A 187 -8.34 2.20 12.41
N TYR A 188 -8.24 1.73 11.16
CA TYR A 188 -9.03 2.30 10.06
C TYR A 188 -10.44 1.72 9.97
N TYR A 189 -10.57 0.40 10.12
CA TYR A 189 -11.82 -0.34 9.90
C TYR A 189 -11.98 -1.48 10.92
N PRO A 190 -12.16 -1.16 12.21
CA PRO A 190 -12.30 -2.16 13.28
C PRO A 190 -13.44 -3.15 13.03
N GLU A 191 -14.49 -2.72 12.33
CA GLU A 191 -15.65 -3.54 11.96
C GLU A 191 -15.33 -4.66 10.95
N LEU A 192 -14.22 -4.55 10.22
CA LEU A 192 -13.74 -5.56 9.27
C LEU A 192 -12.80 -6.59 9.93
N VAL A 193 -12.43 -6.39 11.20
CA VAL A 193 -11.48 -7.27 11.90
C VAL A 193 -12.22 -8.18 12.87
N ASN A 194 -12.11 -9.50 12.68
CA ASN A 194 -12.66 -10.48 13.61
C ASN A 194 -11.54 -11.23 14.34
N LEU A 195 -10.86 -10.55 15.26
CA LEU A 195 -9.69 -11.07 15.96
C LEU A 195 -9.97 -12.39 16.70
N LYS A 196 -11.24 -12.68 17.08
CA LYS A 196 -11.62 -13.94 17.73
C LYS A 196 -11.45 -15.16 16.81
N ASN A 197 -11.52 -14.95 15.50
CA ASN A 197 -11.33 -15.98 14.49
C ASN A 197 -9.86 -16.11 14.06
N ALA A 198 -8.97 -15.26 14.52
CA ALA A 198 -7.58 -15.29 14.10
C ALA A 198 -6.91 -16.63 14.42
N GLY A 199 -6.24 -17.21 13.44
CA GLY A 199 -5.24 -18.25 13.65
C GLY A 199 -3.96 -17.64 14.26
N LYS A 200 -3.06 -18.51 14.72
CA LYS A 200 -1.83 -18.10 15.39
C LYS A 200 -0.73 -17.62 14.45
N GLY A 201 -0.95 -17.64 13.14
CA GLY A 201 0.04 -17.24 12.16
C GLY A 201 1.35 -18.04 12.25
N LYS A 202 1.27 -19.29 12.69
CA LYS A 202 2.44 -20.18 12.77
C LYS A 202 2.95 -20.50 11.38
N TYR A 203 4.24 -20.43 11.19
CA TYR A 203 4.85 -20.67 9.89
C TYR A 203 6.10 -21.55 9.99
N LYS A 204 6.45 -22.20 8.87
CA LYS A 204 7.66 -23.02 8.70
C LYS A 204 8.71 -22.21 7.94
N SER A 205 9.86 -21.99 8.56
CA SER A 205 11.02 -21.42 7.88
C SER A 205 11.65 -22.40 6.91
N PHE A 206 12.47 -21.91 5.98
CA PHE A 206 13.30 -22.79 5.14
C PHE A 206 14.18 -23.71 5.96
N ALA A 207 14.26 -24.98 5.59
CA ALA A 207 15.20 -25.92 6.21
C ALA A 207 16.67 -25.57 5.87
N LEU A 208 16.91 -25.01 4.67
CA LEU A 208 18.25 -24.62 4.24
C LEU A 208 18.71 -23.34 4.94
N LYS A 209 19.84 -23.41 5.64
CA LYS A 209 20.45 -22.30 6.38
C LYS A 209 20.70 -21.09 5.45
N SER A 210 21.29 -21.30 4.28
CA SER A 210 21.63 -20.24 3.34
C SER A 210 20.40 -19.46 2.83
N LEU A 211 19.23 -20.09 2.74
CA LEU A 211 17.97 -19.39 2.39
C LEU A 211 17.46 -18.56 3.57
N ARG A 212 17.59 -19.06 4.81
CA ARG A 212 17.26 -18.26 6.00
C ARG A 212 18.15 -17.04 6.17
N GLU A 213 19.44 -17.21 5.84
CA GLU A 213 20.46 -16.14 5.87
C GLU A 213 20.43 -15.22 4.64
N LYS A 214 19.43 -15.43 3.72
CA LYS A 214 19.23 -14.60 2.52
C LYS A 214 20.44 -14.59 1.55
N VAL A 215 21.27 -15.65 1.53
CA VAL A 215 22.33 -15.82 0.53
C VAL A 215 21.75 -15.99 -0.87
N ALA A 216 20.57 -16.59 -0.97
CA ALA A 216 19.78 -16.70 -2.19
C ALA A 216 18.30 -16.54 -1.86
N TRP A 217 17.50 -16.25 -2.88
CA TRP A 217 16.05 -16.11 -2.78
C TRP A 217 15.33 -17.14 -3.63
N ILE A 218 14.27 -17.73 -3.10
CA ILE A 218 13.27 -18.52 -3.81
C ILE A 218 11.87 -18.14 -3.29
N PRO A 219 10.82 -18.27 -4.10
CA PRO A 219 9.46 -18.06 -3.61
C PRO A 219 9.09 -19.14 -2.58
N ARG A 220 8.34 -18.75 -1.55
CA ARG A 220 7.79 -19.69 -0.57
C ARG A 220 6.60 -20.44 -1.18
N ASN A 221 6.48 -21.75 -0.92
CA ASN A 221 5.23 -22.46 -1.20
C ASN A 221 4.29 -22.24 -0.02
N TRP A 222 3.29 -21.38 -0.21
CA TRP A 222 2.46 -20.84 0.87
C TRP A 222 1.74 -21.90 1.68
N GLN A 223 1.13 -22.90 1.02
CA GLN A 223 0.45 -24.00 1.70
C GLN A 223 1.39 -24.89 2.53
N LYS A 224 2.68 -24.92 2.21
CA LYS A 224 3.68 -25.64 3.01
C LYS A 224 4.24 -24.78 4.15
N VAL A 225 4.10 -23.48 4.06
CA VAL A 225 4.65 -22.51 5.03
C VAL A 225 3.65 -22.23 6.14
N SER A 226 2.38 -21.98 5.82
CA SER A 226 1.35 -21.59 6.78
C SER A 226 0.08 -22.43 6.61
N GLU A 227 -0.60 -22.72 7.74
CA GLU A 227 -1.86 -23.48 7.77
C GLU A 227 -3.08 -22.55 7.73
N ASP A 228 -2.96 -21.37 8.33
CA ASP A 228 -4.01 -20.35 8.44
C ASP A 228 -3.78 -19.15 7.52
N THR A 229 -2.86 -19.27 6.57
CA THR A 229 -2.36 -18.24 5.64
C THR A 229 -1.56 -17.12 6.28
N GLY A 230 -1.61 -16.92 7.61
CA GLY A 230 -0.86 -15.89 8.32
C GLY A 230 0.62 -16.22 8.55
N ILE A 231 1.46 -15.23 8.72
CA ILE A 231 2.87 -15.33 9.16
C ILE A 231 3.12 -14.26 10.21
N GLY A 232 2.94 -14.62 11.47
CA GLY A 232 3.01 -13.74 12.65
C GLY A 232 1.74 -13.83 13.49
N ASP A 233 1.87 -13.72 14.81
CA ASP A 233 0.75 -13.84 15.76
C ASP A 233 0.02 -12.49 15.89
N PRO A 234 -1.26 -12.35 15.50
CA PRO A 234 -2.02 -11.10 15.61
C PRO A 234 -2.57 -10.84 17.02
N THR A 235 -2.34 -11.71 17.99
CA THR A 235 -3.03 -11.68 19.31
C THR A 235 -2.80 -10.37 20.07
N LEU A 236 -1.65 -9.72 19.90
CA LEU A 236 -1.29 -8.47 20.60
C LEU A 236 -1.68 -7.20 19.83
N SER A 237 -2.44 -7.34 18.76
CA SER A 237 -2.89 -6.21 17.94
C SER A 237 -3.82 -5.27 18.71
N THR A 238 -3.62 -3.98 18.56
CA THR A 238 -4.52 -2.94 19.07
C THR A 238 -4.68 -1.79 18.08
N ALA A 239 -5.84 -1.13 18.12
CA ALA A 239 -6.10 0.04 17.28
C ALA A 239 -5.14 1.21 17.60
N GLU A 240 -4.70 1.34 18.84
CA GLU A 240 -3.77 2.39 19.29
C GLU A 240 -2.38 2.22 18.67
N LYS A 241 -1.85 0.98 18.67
CA LYS A 241 -0.58 0.68 17.97
C LYS A 241 -0.69 0.96 16.48
N GLY A 242 -1.79 0.49 15.86
CA GLY A 242 -2.07 0.75 14.45
C GLY A 242 -2.13 2.23 14.13
N LYS A 243 -2.82 3.02 14.96
CA LYS A 243 -2.91 4.49 14.82
C LYS A 243 -1.54 5.16 14.89
N CYS A 244 -0.75 4.82 15.91
CA CYS A 244 0.59 5.41 16.08
C CYS A 244 1.49 5.13 14.87
N PHE A 245 1.48 3.89 14.38
CA PHE A 245 2.29 3.49 13.25
C PHE A 245 1.81 4.11 11.94
N ALA A 246 0.51 4.01 11.63
CA ALA A 246 -0.08 4.57 10.41
C ALA A 246 0.13 6.09 10.30
N ASN A 247 -0.08 6.84 11.40
CA ASN A 247 0.14 8.28 11.41
C ASN A 247 1.61 8.63 11.15
N ALA A 248 2.56 7.93 11.80
CA ALA A 248 3.98 8.18 11.60
C ALA A 248 4.43 7.89 10.14
N ILE A 249 3.85 6.88 9.49
CA ILE A 249 4.09 6.59 8.07
C ILE A 249 3.45 7.67 7.19
N ALA A 250 2.22 8.08 7.48
CA ALA A 250 1.53 9.12 6.72
C ALA A 250 2.31 10.46 6.76
N ASP A 251 2.90 10.81 7.91
CA ASP A 251 3.77 11.97 8.05
C ASP A 251 5.02 11.86 7.15
N LYS A 252 5.65 10.67 7.08
CA LYS A 252 6.80 10.43 6.20
C LYS A 252 6.43 10.56 4.72
N TYR A 253 5.28 10.02 4.32
CA TYR A 253 4.80 10.16 2.95
C TYR A 253 4.40 11.59 2.62
N ALA A 254 3.80 12.34 3.55
CA ALA A 254 3.48 13.74 3.34
C ALA A 254 4.74 14.59 3.08
N GLN A 255 5.84 14.32 3.79
CA GLN A 255 7.15 14.92 3.53
C GLN A 255 7.67 14.55 2.14
N LEU A 256 7.64 13.26 1.76
CA LEU A 256 8.02 12.81 0.42
C LEU A 256 7.20 13.50 -0.68
N PHE A 257 5.88 13.64 -0.48
CA PHE A 257 5.02 14.32 -1.45
C PHE A 257 5.38 15.80 -1.59
N ALA A 258 5.73 16.46 -0.48
CA ALA A 258 6.18 17.85 -0.49
C ALA A 258 7.53 18.02 -1.22
N GLU A 259 8.47 17.10 -1.04
CA GLU A 259 9.75 17.09 -1.74
C GLU A 259 9.54 16.85 -3.25
N LEU A 260 8.75 15.84 -3.61
CA LEU A 260 8.45 15.54 -5.01
C LEU A 260 7.69 16.65 -5.72
N SER A 261 6.79 17.37 -5.04
CA SER A 261 6.06 18.50 -5.64
C SER A 261 6.99 19.61 -6.08
N ARG A 262 8.13 19.81 -5.40
CA ARG A 262 9.11 20.89 -5.64
C ARG A 262 10.35 20.46 -6.41
N ILE A 263 10.38 19.26 -6.97
CA ILE A 263 11.60 18.68 -7.57
C ILE A 263 12.15 19.50 -8.75
N GLU A 264 11.30 20.25 -9.45
CA GLU A 264 11.71 21.14 -10.54
C GLU A 264 12.55 22.33 -10.04
N GLU A 265 12.30 22.76 -8.79
CA GLU A 265 13.05 23.84 -8.14
C GLU A 265 14.34 23.34 -7.47
N THR A 266 14.30 22.14 -6.88
CA THR A 266 15.38 21.61 -6.04
C THR A 266 16.31 20.63 -6.75
N GLY A 267 15.82 19.97 -7.84
CA GLY A 267 16.49 18.84 -8.46
C GLY A 267 16.37 17.54 -7.65
N ILE A 268 16.69 16.41 -8.27
CA ILE A 268 16.71 15.07 -7.63
C ILE A 268 18.07 14.78 -6.98
N TYR A 269 19.13 15.33 -7.55
CA TYR A 269 20.51 15.07 -7.13
C TYR A 269 21.10 16.29 -6.42
N GLU A 270 21.98 16.06 -5.47
CA GLU A 270 22.77 17.12 -4.85
C GLU A 270 23.60 17.84 -5.93
N LYS A 271 23.69 19.17 -5.82
CA LYS A 271 24.60 19.95 -6.65
C LYS A 271 26.02 19.61 -6.23
N GLU A 272 26.92 19.34 -7.19
CA GLU A 272 28.34 19.24 -6.90
C GLU A 272 28.77 20.50 -6.15
N ASN A 273 29.32 20.33 -4.94
CA ASN A 273 29.99 21.43 -4.27
C ASN A 273 31.23 21.71 -5.11
N ASP A 274 31.31 22.87 -5.74
CA ASP A 274 32.55 23.39 -6.28
C ASP A 274 33.58 23.45 -5.15
N LYS A 275 34.52 22.46 -5.15
CA LYS A 275 35.64 22.40 -4.23
C LYS A 275 36.73 23.35 -4.72
#